data_a4e67558d5f072fe2020d1b1297a6a16
#
_entry.id   a4e67558d5f072fe2020d1b1297a6a16
#
_cell.length_a   1.000
_cell.length_b   1.000
_cell.length_c   1.000
_cell.angle_alpha   90.00
_cell.angle_beta   90.00
_cell.angle_gamma   90.00
#
_symmetry.space_group_name_H-M   'P 1'
#
loop_
_entity.id
_entity.type
_entity.pdbx_description
1 polymer ?
#
loop_
_entity_poly.entity_id
_entity_poly.type
_entity_poly.pdbx_seq_one_letter_code
_entity_poly.pdbx_strand_id
1 'polypeptide(L)'
;IVVPDALRVALGWADADGVSAKADAKPSRDIRVEQVRQAIAWSQQTSGRGRGKFLLLHPADALNGSAANALLKTLEEPPGHLHLVLTSTDPEALLPTVRSRCQRLGLALPDAAGAQAWLAKQGVADPAALFALAGGSPMEALALAGEGMDAAWIGALPERVALGDATPLRGRAIPRVLELLTKLAHDAMAVTVGGAPRYFPVGKVPPLTDAAAWVAWQRLLVRTARHEDHPWNAVRTSRRDRKSTRLNSSHRLT
;
A
#
# COMPACT_ATOMS: atom_id res chain seq x y z
N ILE A 1 -1.68 10.91 -18.39
CA ILE A 1 -1.70 10.38 -17.00
C ILE A 1 -0.54 11.00 -16.25
N VAL A 2 -0.78 11.50 -15.04
CA VAL A 2 0.24 12.02 -14.12
C VAL A 2 0.33 11.09 -12.92
N VAL A 3 1.49 10.51 -12.70
CA VAL A 3 1.79 9.59 -11.61
C VAL A 3 3.17 9.92 -11.02
N PRO A 4 3.46 9.54 -9.76
CA PRO A 4 4.80 9.65 -9.20
C PRO A 4 5.84 8.89 -10.04
N ASP A 5 7.08 9.37 -10.06
CA ASP A 5 8.15 8.70 -10.82
C ASP A 5 8.38 7.26 -10.34
N ALA A 6 8.26 7.00 -9.04
CA ALA A 6 8.37 5.65 -8.49
C ALA A 6 7.31 4.71 -9.07
N LEU A 7 6.08 5.19 -9.28
CA LEU A 7 5.01 4.41 -9.89
C LEU A 7 5.23 4.22 -11.41
N ARG A 8 5.75 5.23 -12.11
CA ARG A 8 6.13 5.12 -13.54
C ARG A 8 7.15 4.00 -13.76
N VAL A 9 8.19 3.96 -12.91
CA VAL A 9 9.21 2.91 -12.96
C VAL A 9 8.59 1.53 -12.68
N ALA A 10 7.75 1.42 -11.67
CA ALA A 10 7.08 0.16 -11.31
C ALA A 10 6.15 -0.36 -12.42
N LEU A 11 5.54 0.54 -13.20
CA LEU A 11 4.67 0.20 -14.33
C LEU A 11 5.43 0.01 -15.67
N GLY A 12 6.76 0.16 -15.65
CA GLY A 12 7.57 0.07 -16.88
C GLY A 12 7.37 1.25 -17.85
N TRP A 13 6.87 2.41 -17.35
CA TRP A 13 6.61 3.61 -18.17
C TRP A 13 7.79 4.59 -18.17
N ALA A 14 8.91 4.24 -17.55
CA ALA A 14 10.04 5.14 -17.33
C ALA A 14 10.68 5.66 -18.62
N ASP A 15 10.64 4.86 -19.69
CA ASP A 15 11.35 5.16 -20.93
C ASP A 15 10.56 5.98 -21.95
N ALA A 16 9.25 6.21 -21.70
CA ALA A 16 8.37 6.81 -22.71
C ALA A 16 8.59 8.32 -22.91
N ASP A 17 9.16 9.06 -21.95
CA ASP A 17 9.25 10.53 -21.98
C ASP A 17 10.64 11.11 -21.65
N GLY A 18 11.73 10.34 -21.79
CA GLY A 18 13.09 10.89 -21.66
C GLY A 18 13.40 11.55 -20.32
N VAL A 19 12.77 11.09 -19.22
CA VAL A 19 13.14 11.53 -17.88
C VAL A 19 14.51 10.95 -17.58
N SER A 20 15.55 11.71 -17.90
CA SER A 20 16.92 11.49 -17.44
C SER A 20 16.89 11.50 -15.90
N ALA A 21 16.62 10.36 -15.30
CA ALA A 21 16.99 10.13 -13.92
C ALA A 21 18.51 10.34 -13.86
N LYS A 22 18.97 11.32 -13.08
CA LYS A 22 20.36 11.31 -12.60
C LYS A 22 20.57 9.91 -12.05
N ALA A 23 21.54 9.19 -12.55
CA ALA A 23 21.73 7.74 -12.37
C ALA A 23 21.71 7.24 -10.91
N ASP A 24 21.79 8.15 -9.91
CA ASP A 24 21.84 7.85 -8.49
C ASP A 24 20.63 8.38 -7.67
N ALA A 25 19.63 9.02 -8.28
CA ALA A 25 18.49 9.56 -7.55
C ALA A 25 17.34 8.56 -7.47
N LYS A 26 16.93 8.19 -6.25
CA LYS A 26 15.75 7.37 -6.01
C LYS A 26 14.51 8.04 -6.61
N PRO A 27 13.67 7.32 -7.38
CA PRO A 27 12.46 7.88 -7.98
C PRO A 27 11.52 8.46 -6.91
N SER A 28 10.98 9.67 -7.17
CA SER A 28 10.07 10.33 -6.25
C SER A 28 8.76 9.57 -6.11
N ARG A 29 8.25 9.48 -4.89
CA ARG A 29 6.90 8.97 -4.60
C ARG A 29 5.84 10.06 -4.71
N ASP A 30 6.25 11.34 -4.76
CA ASP A 30 5.35 12.47 -4.88
C ASP A 30 5.15 12.85 -6.34
N ILE A 31 3.94 13.31 -6.67
CA ILE A 31 3.67 14.06 -7.89
C ILE A 31 4.18 15.48 -7.68
N ARG A 32 5.20 15.85 -8.47
CA ARG A 32 5.87 17.15 -8.36
C ARG A 32 5.17 18.21 -9.20
N VAL A 33 5.38 19.47 -8.81
CA VAL A 33 4.79 20.62 -9.48
C VAL A 33 5.15 20.71 -10.97
N GLU A 34 6.33 20.27 -11.37
CA GLU A 34 6.78 20.24 -12.76
C GLU A 34 5.91 19.31 -13.62
N GLN A 35 5.57 18.12 -13.10
CA GLN A 35 4.70 17.16 -13.78
C GLN A 35 3.28 17.74 -13.96
N VAL A 36 2.76 18.41 -12.93
CA VAL A 36 1.45 19.08 -12.99
C VAL A 36 1.46 20.24 -13.99
N ARG A 37 2.51 21.06 -14.00
CA ARG A 37 2.65 22.18 -14.97
C ARG A 37 2.72 21.68 -16.41
N GLN A 38 3.44 20.60 -16.68
CA GLN A 38 3.48 19.97 -18.00
C GLN A 38 2.09 19.47 -18.42
N ALA A 39 1.36 18.83 -17.51
CA ALA A 39 0.01 18.36 -17.77
C ALA A 39 -0.98 19.52 -18.03
N ILE A 40 -0.86 20.63 -17.29
CA ILE A 40 -1.64 21.85 -17.53
C ILE A 40 -1.31 22.45 -18.90
N ALA A 41 -0.04 22.59 -19.26
CA ALA A 41 0.38 23.08 -20.57
C ALA A 41 -0.17 22.21 -21.71
N TRP A 42 -0.11 20.88 -21.56
CA TRP A 42 -0.73 19.94 -22.49
C TRP A 42 -2.25 20.15 -22.58
N SER A 43 -2.92 20.42 -21.47
CA SER A 43 -4.38 20.61 -21.44
C SER A 43 -4.85 21.82 -22.24
N GLN A 44 -4.04 22.87 -22.30
CA GLN A 44 -4.31 24.10 -23.02
C GLN A 44 -4.17 23.98 -24.55
N GLN A 45 -3.49 22.95 -25.06
CA GLN A 45 -3.39 22.71 -26.50
C GLN A 45 -4.75 22.28 -27.05
N THR A 46 -5.02 22.60 -28.33
CA THR A 46 -6.26 22.19 -28.99
C THR A 46 -6.34 20.67 -29.15
N SER A 47 -7.52 20.09 -28.93
CA SER A 47 -7.76 18.67 -29.20
C SER A 47 -7.90 18.47 -30.71
N GLY A 48 -6.92 17.82 -31.35
CA GLY A 48 -6.94 17.59 -32.80
C GLY A 48 -8.09 16.71 -33.31
N ARG A 49 -8.85 16.06 -32.40
CA ARG A 49 -9.99 15.19 -32.74
C ARG A 49 -11.34 15.70 -32.23
N GLY A 50 -11.41 16.87 -31.59
CA GLY A 50 -12.65 17.47 -31.09
C GLY A 50 -13.39 16.71 -29.98
N ARG A 51 -12.82 15.61 -29.47
CA ARG A 51 -13.48 14.70 -28.48
C ARG A 51 -13.24 15.03 -27.01
N GLY A 52 -12.62 16.19 -26.72
CA GLY A 52 -12.23 16.55 -25.35
C GLY A 52 -10.91 15.88 -24.92
N LYS A 53 -10.48 16.18 -23.70
CA LYS A 53 -9.26 15.67 -23.08
C LYS A 53 -9.56 15.10 -21.71
N PHE A 54 -8.85 14.05 -21.33
CA PHE A 54 -8.89 13.48 -20.00
C PHE A 54 -7.50 13.57 -19.36
N LEU A 55 -7.44 14.16 -18.18
CA LEU A 55 -6.22 14.22 -17.36
C LEU A 55 -6.46 13.41 -16.09
N LEU A 56 -5.76 12.28 -15.97
CA LEU A 56 -5.80 11.41 -14.79
C LEU A 56 -4.59 11.69 -13.92
N LEU A 57 -4.82 12.00 -12.63
CA LEU A 57 -3.80 12.08 -11.58
C LEU A 57 -3.97 10.89 -10.62
N HIS A 58 -2.93 10.06 -10.49
CA HIS A 58 -3.00 8.82 -9.71
C HIS A 58 -1.66 8.52 -9.00
N PRO A 59 -1.68 8.26 -7.70
CA PRO A 59 -2.73 8.65 -6.76
C PRO A 59 -2.65 10.15 -6.45
N ALA A 60 -3.79 10.81 -6.26
CA ALA A 60 -3.81 12.26 -6.05
C ALA A 60 -3.33 12.68 -4.66
N ASP A 61 -3.38 11.78 -3.68
CA ASP A 61 -2.79 11.97 -2.36
C ASP A 61 -1.24 12.05 -2.39
N ALA A 62 -0.62 11.66 -3.50
CA ALA A 62 0.80 11.88 -3.74
C ALA A 62 1.14 13.30 -4.26
N LEU A 63 0.16 14.19 -4.46
CA LEU A 63 0.41 15.58 -4.80
C LEU A 63 1.09 16.30 -3.62
N ASN A 64 2.28 16.85 -3.84
CA ASN A 64 2.84 17.77 -2.85
C ASN A 64 2.07 19.11 -2.86
N GLY A 65 2.22 19.91 -1.80
CA GLY A 65 1.47 21.16 -1.64
C GLY A 65 1.64 22.13 -2.81
N SER A 66 2.82 22.23 -3.39
CA SER A 66 3.09 23.10 -4.56
C SER A 66 2.41 22.58 -5.83
N ALA A 67 2.38 21.26 -6.04
CA ALA A 67 1.70 20.62 -7.16
C ALA A 67 0.18 20.79 -7.06
N ALA A 68 -0.37 20.57 -5.86
CA ALA A 68 -1.78 20.74 -5.58
C ALA A 68 -2.23 22.19 -5.82
N ASN A 69 -1.48 23.19 -5.33
CA ASN A 69 -1.77 24.59 -5.55
C ASN A 69 -1.70 25.00 -7.03
N ALA A 70 -0.73 24.47 -7.78
CA ALA A 70 -0.64 24.74 -9.22
C ALA A 70 -1.87 24.23 -10.00
N LEU A 71 -2.55 23.22 -9.51
CA LEU A 71 -3.72 22.61 -10.16
C LEU A 71 -5.02 23.41 -9.95
N LEU A 72 -5.11 24.24 -8.88
CA LEU A 72 -6.35 24.86 -8.43
C LEU A 72 -7.06 25.65 -9.52
N LYS A 73 -6.34 26.50 -10.26
CA LYS A 73 -6.93 27.29 -11.35
C LYS A 73 -7.53 26.40 -12.45
N THR A 74 -6.86 25.31 -12.79
CA THR A 74 -7.34 24.38 -13.83
C THR A 74 -8.54 23.56 -13.34
N LEU A 75 -8.65 23.31 -12.02
CA LEU A 75 -9.83 22.68 -11.42
C LEU A 75 -11.03 23.61 -11.42
N GLU A 76 -10.83 24.92 -11.19
CA GLU A 76 -11.89 25.92 -11.23
C GLU A 76 -12.40 26.18 -12.65
N GLU A 77 -11.46 26.34 -13.58
CA GLU A 77 -11.75 26.74 -14.97
C GLU A 77 -11.00 25.78 -15.92
N PRO A 78 -11.49 24.54 -16.10
CA PRO A 78 -10.85 23.60 -17.01
C PRO A 78 -10.93 24.08 -18.46
N PRO A 79 -9.80 24.13 -19.20
CA PRO A 79 -9.77 24.66 -20.55
C PRO A 79 -10.52 23.75 -21.52
N GLY A 80 -11.43 24.33 -22.31
CA GLY A 80 -12.18 23.62 -23.35
C GLY A 80 -13.02 22.48 -22.76
N HIS A 81 -12.90 21.28 -23.35
CA HIS A 81 -13.56 20.06 -22.88
C HIS A 81 -12.60 19.17 -22.10
N LEU A 82 -11.87 19.73 -21.12
CA LEU A 82 -10.98 18.98 -20.23
C LEU A 82 -11.78 18.35 -19.10
N HIS A 83 -11.62 17.05 -18.92
CA HIS A 83 -12.08 16.30 -17.75
C HIS A 83 -10.87 15.91 -16.89
N LEU A 84 -10.86 16.36 -15.63
CA LEU A 84 -9.85 15.96 -14.66
C LEU A 84 -10.40 14.81 -13.81
N VAL A 85 -9.62 13.74 -13.68
CA VAL A 85 -9.93 12.58 -12.85
C VAL A 85 -8.81 12.44 -11.82
N LEU A 86 -9.15 12.63 -10.55
CA LEU A 86 -8.25 12.47 -9.41
C LEU A 86 -8.67 11.19 -8.68
N THR A 87 -7.74 10.25 -8.50
CA THR A 87 -8.02 9.04 -7.72
C THR A 87 -7.25 9.09 -6.41
N SER A 88 -7.89 8.69 -5.32
CA SER A 88 -7.28 8.63 -4.00
C SER A 88 -7.86 7.47 -3.19
N THR A 89 -7.02 6.86 -2.37
CA THR A 89 -7.45 5.88 -1.37
C THR A 89 -7.81 6.56 -0.04
N ASP A 90 -7.31 7.78 0.19
CA ASP A 90 -7.61 8.61 1.34
C ASP A 90 -7.96 10.05 0.88
N PRO A 91 -9.23 10.33 0.55
CA PRO A 91 -9.65 11.66 0.12
C PRO A 91 -9.41 12.76 1.17
N GLU A 92 -9.32 12.40 2.45
CA GLU A 92 -9.07 13.37 3.52
C GLU A 92 -7.61 13.83 3.57
N ALA A 93 -6.68 13.07 3.00
CA ALA A 93 -5.28 13.47 2.81
C ALA A 93 -5.11 14.56 1.75
N LEU A 94 -6.08 14.72 0.84
CA LEU A 94 -6.06 15.79 -0.15
C LEU A 94 -6.27 17.17 0.51
N LEU A 95 -5.58 18.18 -0.03
CA LEU A 95 -5.82 19.56 0.41
C LEU A 95 -7.32 19.91 0.30
N PRO A 96 -7.91 20.51 1.33
CA PRO A 96 -9.32 20.93 1.31
C PRO A 96 -9.68 21.80 0.10
N THR A 97 -8.73 22.61 -0.37
CA THR A 97 -8.87 23.47 -1.55
C THR A 97 -9.00 22.69 -2.86
N VAL A 98 -8.33 21.56 -3.00
CA VAL A 98 -8.49 20.64 -4.14
C VAL A 98 -9.82 19.90 -4.02
N ARG A 99 -10.09 19.35 -2.84
CA ARG A 99 -11.29 18.54 -2.58
C ARG A 99 -12.59 19.33 -2.81
N SER A 100 -12.64 20.61 -2.40
CA SER A 100 -13.82 21.46 -2.57
C SER A 100 -14.17 21.76 -4.03
N ARG A 101 -13.23 21.56 -4.96
CA ARG A 101 -13.38 21.80 -6.40
C ARG A 101 -13.61 20.52 -7.21
N CYS A 102 -13.72 19.38 -6.54
CA CYS A 102 -13.93 18.08 -7.15
C CYS A 102 -15.28 17.49 -6.75
N GLN A 103 -15.98 16.91 -7.72
CA GLN A 103 -17.11 16.06 -7.41
C GLN A 103 -16.59 14.69 -6.94
N ARG A 104 -16.99 14.26 -5.74
CA ARG A 104 -16.60 12.98 -5.20
C ARG A 104 -17.44 11.85 -5.78
N LEU A 105 -16.76 10.85 -6.33
CA LEU A 105 -17.36 9.58 -6.75
C LEU A 105 -16.76 8.46 -5.91
N GLY A 106 -17.57 7.86 -5.03
CA GLY A 106 -17.16 6.70 -4.25
C GLY A 106 -17.24 5.44 -5.09
N LEU A 107 -16.12 4.75 -5.21
CA LEU A 107 -16.09 3.40 -5.80
C LEU A 107 -16.18 2.38 -4.67
N ALA A 108 -17.27 1.62 -4.65
CA ALA A 108 -17.44 0.56 -3.67
C ALA A 108 -16.45 -0.59 -3.94
N LEU A 109 -15.95 -1.19 -2.86
CA LEU A 109 -15.24 -2.46 -3.00
C LEU A 109 -16.22 -3.53 -3.54
N PRO A 110 -15.73 -4.45 -4.38
CA PRO A 110 -16.58 -5.56 -4.83
C PRO A 110 -17.00 -6.41 -3.64
N ASP A 111 -18.18 -7.05 -3.74
CA ASP A 111 -18.58 -8.02 -2.74
C ASP A 111 -17.63 -9.23 -2.71
N ALA A 112 -17.56 -9.89 -1.56
CA ALA A 112 -16.59 -10.96 -1.34
C ALA A 112 -16.80 -12.14 -2.29
N ALA A 113 -18.04 -12.48 -2.60
CA ALA A 113 -18.35 -13.63 -3.47
C ALA A 113 -17.93 -13.35 -4.92
N GLY A 114 -18.26 -12.16 -5.45
CA GLY A 114 -17.86 -11.73 -6.78
C GLY A 114 -16.34 -11.61 -6.93
N ALA A 115 -15.67 -11.05 -5.92
CA ALA A 115 -14.22 -10.94 -5.88
C ALA A 115 -13.52 -12.30 -5.88
N GLN A 116 -13.98 -13.23 -5.05
CA GLN A 116 -13.43 -14.59 -4.98
C GLN A 116 -13.67 -15.38 -6.28
N ALA A 117 -14.87 -15.25 -6.87
CA ALA A 117 -15.16 -15.87 -8.15
C ALA A 117 -14.27 -15.32 -9.28
N TRP A 118 -13.99 -14.02 -9.26
CA TRP A 118 -13.07 -13.42 -10.20
C TRP A 118 -11.63 -13.93 -10.00
N LEU A 119 -11.13 -13.98 -8.74
CA LEU A 119 -9.81 -14.51 -8.40
C LEU A 119 -9.65 -15.97 -8.85
N ALA A 120 -10.69 -16.81 -8.65
CA ALA A 120 -10.67 -18.19 -9.12
C ALA A 120 -10.52 -18.27 -10.65
N LYS A 121 -11.19 -17.39 -11.41
CA LYS A 121 -11.03 -17.28 -12.88
C LYS A 121 -9.62 -16.82 -13.29
N GLN A 122 -8.92 -16.09 -12.42
CA GLN A 122 -7.50 -15.72 -12.63
C GLN A 122 -6.52 -16.85 -12.25
N GLY A 123 -7.00 -18.02 -11.83
CA GLY A 123 -6.17 -19.16 -11.47
C GLY A 123 -5.68 -19.15 -10.02
N VAL A 124 -6.23 -18.31 -9.16
CA VAL A 124 -5.90 -18.30 -7.73
C VAL A 124 -6.54 -19.51 -7.06
N ALA A 125 -5.72 -20.39 -6.46
CA ALA A 125 -6.19 -21.65 -5.87
C ALA A 125 -7.06 -21.44 -4.61
N ASP A 126 -6.68 -20.47 -3.77
CA ASP A 126 -7.33 -20.20 -2.48
C ASP A 126 -7.83 -18.75 -2.41
N PRO A 127 -8.88 -18.36 -3.20
CA PRO A 127 -9.31 -16.98 -3.31
C PRO A 127 -9.73 -16.35 -1.99
N ALA A 128 -10.37 -17.12 -1.11
CA ALA A 128 -10.90 -16.60 0.17
C ALA A 128 -9.78 -16.20 1.12
N ALA A 129 -8.75 -17.03 1.28
CA ALA A 129 -7.63 -16.74 2.17
C ALA A 129 -6.82 -15.53 1.70
N LEU A 130 -6.51 -15.49 0.39
CA LEU A 130 -5.78 -14.38 -0.21
C LEU A 130 -6.58 -13.08 -0.20
N PHE A 131 -7.89 -13.14 -0.46
CA PHE A 131 -8.77 -11.98 -0.40
C PHE A 131 -8.87 -11.39 1.01
N ALA A 132 -8.94 -12.24 2.04
CA ALA A 132 -8.89 -11.80 3.44
C ALA A 132 -7.55 -11.13 3.76
N LEU A 133 -6.43 -11.79 3.44
CA LEU A 133 -5.09 -11.24 3.66
C LEU A 133 -4.89 -9.92 2.91
N ALA A 134 -5.46 -9.78 1.72
CA ALA A 134 -5.45 -8.54 0.92
C ALA A 134 -6.35 -7.43 1.48
N GLY A 135 -7.06 -7.67 2.60
CA GLY A 135 -7.97 -6.67 3.19
C GLY A 135 -9.21 -6.37 2.34
N GLY A 136 -9.60 -7.29 1.44
CA GLY A 136 -10.76 -7.13 0.56
C GLY A 136 -10.43 -6.53 -0.83
N SER A 137 -9.15 -6.43 -1.20
CA SER A 137 -8.73 -5.99 -2.53
C SER A 137 -8.44 -7.18 -3.45
N PRO A 138 -9.21 -7.42 -4.53
CA PRO A 138 -8.94 -8.51 -5.45
C PRO A 138 -7.61 -8.38 -6.18
N MET A 139 -7.23 -7.15 -6.56
CA MET A 139 -5.96 -6.90 -7.26
C MET A 139 -4.76 -7.18 -6.36
N GLU A 140 -4.85 -6.79 -5.08
CA GLU A 140 -3.82 -7.10 -4.10
C GLU A 140 -3.76 -8.61 -3.82
N ALA A 141 -4.91 -9.30 -3.72
CA ALA A 141 -4.96 -10.75 -3.57
C ALA A 141 -4.26 -11.48 -4.74
N LEU A 142 -4.45 -11.00 -5.96
CA LEU A 142 -3.78 -11.52 -7.15
C LEU A 142 -2.26 -11.28 -7.08
N ALA A 143 -1.82 -10.11 -6.62
CA ALA A 143 -0.40 -9.80 -6.42
C ALA A 143 0.22 -10.73 -5.37
N LEU A 144 -0.45 -10.94 -4.23
CA LEU A 144 0.01 -11.86 -3.18
C LEU A 144 0.14 -13.31 -3.69
N ALA A 145 -0.82 -13.78 -4.51
CA ALA A 145 -0.72 -15.07 -5.18
C ALA A 145 0.51 -15.16 -6.08
N GLY A 146 0.77 -14.11 -6.87
CA GLY A 146 1.95 -13.99 -7.73
C GLY A 146 3.28 -13.98 -6.95
N GLU A 147 3.27 -13.52 -5.69
CA GLU A 147 4.40 -13.61 -4.76
C GLU A 147 4.55 -15.00 -4.11
N GLY A 148 3.74 -15.99 -4.50
CA GLY A 148 3.80 -17.36 -3.99
C GLY A 148 3.18 -17.53 -2.61
N MET A 149 2.22 -16.69 -2.23
CA MET A 149 1.43 -16.88 -1.01
C MET A 149 0.19 -17.72 -1.36
N ASP A 150 -0.07 -18.73 -0.54
CA ASP A 150 -1.23 -19.60 -0.59
C ASP A 150 -1.87 -19.75 0.80
N ALA A 151 -2.97 -20.47 0.90
CA ALA A 151 -3.66 -20.67 2.16
C ALA A 151 -2.80 -21.40 3.20
N ALA A 152 -1.94 -22.33 2.79
CA ALA A 152 -1.03 -23.06 3.68
C ALA A 152 0.01 -22.11 4.28
N TRP A 153 0.62 -21.27 3.43
CA TRP A 153 1.57 -20.26 3.87
C TRP A 153 0.92 -19.23 4.81
N ILE A 154 -0.28 -18.73 4.45
CA ILE A 154 -1.05 -17.78 5.25
C ILE A 154 -1.38 -18.37 6.62
N GLY A 155 -1.83 -19.64 6.66
CA GLY A 155 -2.18 -20.33 7.90
C GLY A 155 -0.99 -20.62 8.81
N ALA A 156 0.20 -20.82 8.25
CA ALA A 156 1.41 -21.12 9.01
C ALA A 156 2.14 -19.88 9.54
N LEU A 157 1.98 -18.72 8.89
CA LEU A 157 2.75 -17.52 9.21
C LEU A 157 2.59 -17.05 10.67
N PRO A 158 1.36 -16.97 11.24
CA PRO A 158 1.18 -16.48 12.60
C PRO A 158 1.96 -17.28 13.66
N GLU A 159 1.90 -18.60 13.59
CA GLU A 159 2.61 -19.49 14.52
C GLU A 159 4.13 -19.38 14.36
N ARG A 160 4.61 -19.35 13.10
CA ARG A 160 6.04 -19.19 12.81
C ARG A 160 6.60 -17.89 13.39
N VAL A 161 5.87 -16.79 13.19
CA VAL A 161 6.26 -15.48 13.73
C VAL A 161 6.23 -15.49 15.26
N ALA A 162 5.24 -16.11 15.89
CA ALA A 162 5.16 -16.25 17.34
C ALA A 162 6.35 -17.05 17.92
N LEU A 163 6.85 -18.05 17.19
CA LEU A 163 8.06 -18.80 17.54
C LEU A 163 9.36 -18.06 17.20
N GLY A 164 9.28 -16.84 16.66
CA GLY A 164 10.45 -16.05 16.24
C GLY A 164 11.10 -16.56 14.94
N ASP A 165 10.42 -17.39 14.18
CA ASP A 165 10.88 -17.87 12.87
C ASP A 165 10.48 -16.88 11.76
N ALA A 166 11.47 -16.13 11.29
CA ALA A 166 11.29 -15.19 10.18
C ALA A 166 11.53 -15.82 8.79
N THR A 167 11.72 -17.14 8.72
CA THR A 167 12.02 -17.84 7.44
C THR A 167 10.96 -17.58 6.36
N PRO A 168 9.63 -17.58 6.65
CA PRO A 168 8.61 -17.32 5.64
C PRO A 168 8.67 -15.90 5.05
N LEU A 169 9.31 -14.97 5.75
CA LEU A 169 9.41 -13.55 5.33
C LEU A 169 10.72 -13.23 4.61
N ARG A 170 11.65 -14.20 4.53
CA ARG A 170 12.95 -13.98 3.87
C ARG A 170 12.78 -13.78 2.38
N GLY A 171 13.59 -12.88 1.82
CA GLY A 171 13.58 -12.56 0.39
C GLY A 171 12.43 -11.66 -0.06
N ARG A 172 11.48 -11.34 0.81
CA ARG A 172 10.41 -10.40 0.51
C ARG A 172 10.88 -8.96 0.71
N ALA A 173 10.29 -8.04 -0.07
CA ALA A 173 10.54 -6.61 0.09
C ALA A 173 10.13 -6.14 1.50
N ILE A 174 10.91 -5.24 2.10
CA ILE A 174 10.66 -4.74 3.46
C ILE A 174 9.26 -4.14 3.64
N PRO A 175 8.72 -3.33 2.72
CA PRO A 175 7.35 -2.84 2.82
C PRO A 175 6.33 -3.97 2.94
N ARG A 176 6.49 -5.05 2.15
CA ARG A 176 5.62 -6.23 2.22
C ARG A 176 5.73 -6.95 3.57
N VAL A 177 6.92 -7.10 4.10
CA VAL A 177 7.13 -7.69 5.43
C VAL A 177 6.45 -6.88 6.51
N LEU A 178 6.60 -5.54 6.48
CA LEU A 178 5.97 -4.64 7.44
C LEU A 178 4.44 -4.69 7.35
N GLU A 179 3.90 -4.73 6.15
CA GLU A 179 2.47 -4.87 5.92
C GLU A 179 1.92 -6.16 6.54
N LEU A 180 2.54 -7.30 6.24
CA LEU A 180 2.14 -8.61 6.77
C LEU A 180 2.21 -8.67 8.30
N LEU A 181 3.28 -8.14 8.87
CA LEU A 181 3.45 -8.06 10.32
C LEU A 181 2.43 -7.12 10.97
N THR A 182 2.07 -6.02 10.32
CA THR A 182 1.06 -5.09 10.81
C THR A 182 -0.34 -5.73 10.78
N LYS A 183 -0.67 -6.48 9.73
CA LYS A 183 -1.92 -7.25 9.64
C LYS A 183 -2.00 -8.34 10.70
N LEU A 184 -0.89 -9.07 10.90
CA LEU A 184 -0.79 -10.06 11.97
C LEU A 184 -0.95 -9.42 13.36
N ALA A 185 -0.35 -8.28 13.53
CA ALA A 185 -0.45 -7.46 14.70
C ALA A 185 -1.91 -7.08 15.01
N HIS A 186 -2.62 -6.61 14.04
CA HIS A 186 -4.05 -6.28 14.16
C HIS A 186 -4.86 -7.50 14.62
N ASP A 187 -4.68 -8.63 13.95
CA ASP A 187 -5.47 -9.83 14.24
C ASP A 187 -5.14 -10.45 15.60
N ALA A 188 -3.86 -10.43 16.01
CA ALA A 188 -3.47 -10.89 17.34
C ALA A 188 -4.10 -10.04 18.45
N MET A 189 -4.20 -8.72 18.25
CA MET A 189 -4.93 -7.85 19.19
C MET A 189 -6.43 -8.19 19.19
N ALA A 190 -7.06 -8.32 18.03
CA ALA A 190 -8.48 -8.65 17.92
C ALA A 190 -8.79 -9.96 18.66
N VAL A 191 -8.01 -11.02 18.44
CA VAL A 191 -8.18 -12.32 19.10
C VAL A 191 -7.97 -12.21 20.61
N THR A 192 -7.02 -11.41 21.07
CA THR A 192 -6.75 -11.23 22.52
C THR A 192 -7.92 -10.61 23.26
N VAL A 193 -8.67 -9.72 22.63
CA VAL A 193 -9.86 -9.10 23.22
C VAL A 193 -11.16 -9.87 22.90
N GLY A 194 -11.06 -11.09 22.38
CA GLY A 194 -12.20 -11.96 22.07
C GLY A 194 -12.87 -11.67 20.72
N GLY A 195 -12.26 -10.85 19.88
CA GLY A 195 -12.73 -10.58 18.52
C GLY A 195 -12.27 -11.65 17.51
N ALA A 196 -12.81 -11.56 16.29
CA ALA A 196 -12.39 -12.42 15.18
C ALA A 196 -11.20 -11.78 14.39
N PRO A 197 -10.26 -12.59 13.91
CA PRO A 197 -9.21 -12.10 13.01
C PRO A 197 -9.82 -11.67 11.66
N ARG A 198 -9.23 -10.66 11.06
CA ARG A 198 -9.68 -10.10 9.78
C ARG A 198 -8.89 -10.63 8.59
N TYR A 199 -7.58 -10.80 8.76
CA TYR A 199 -6.63 -11.09 7.69
C TYR A 199 -6.18 -12.54 7.66
N PHE A 200 -6.09 -13.19 8.82
CA PHE A 200 -5.61 -14.55 8.96
C PHE A 200 -6.74 -15.51 9.35
N PRO A 201 -6.59 -16.81 9.04
CA PRO A 201 -7.64 -17.78 9.36
C PRO A 201 -7.92 -17.87 10.87
N VAL A 202 -9.20 -18.05 11.20
CA VAL A 202 -9.64 -18.27 12.60
C VAL A 202 -8.90 -19.45 13.22
N GLY A 203 -8.47 -19.29 14.46
CA GLY A 203 -7.73 -20.33 15.21
C GLY A 203 -6.25 -20.48 14.82
N LYS A 204 -5.75 -19.70 13.84
CA LYS A 204 -4.32 -19.70 13.46
C LYS A 204 -3.52 -18.57 14.11
N VAL A 205 -4.17 -17.53 14.57
CA VAL A 205 -3.52 -16.39 15.23
C VAL A 205 -3.50 -16.65 16.74
N PRO A 206 -2.32 -16.81 17.38
CA PRO A 206 -2.24 -16.98 18.82
C PRO A 206 -2.61 -15.67 19.55
N PRO A 207 -3.32 -15.76 20.69
CA PRO A 207 -3.57 -14.60 21.52
C PRO A 207 -2.27 -14.08 22.13
N LEU A 208 -2.24 -12.79 22.42
CA LEU A 208 -1.09 -12.15 23.05
C LEU A 208 -1.11 -12.41 24.56
N THR A 209 0.03 -12.76 25.11
CA THR A 209 0.21 -13.00 26.53
C THR A 209 0.70 -11.76 27.28
N ASP A 210 1.25 -10.78 26.59
CA ASP A 210 1.82 -9.55 27.15
C ASP A 210 1.42 -8.32 26.31
N ALA A 211 0.51 -7.53 26.84
CA ALA A 211 0.03 -6.31 26.19
C ALA A 211 1.12 -5.23 26.07
N ALA A 212 2.07 -5.15 27.02
CA ALA A 212 3.14 -4.16 26.97
C ALA A 212 4.15 -4.48 25.86
N ALA A 213 4.55 -5.76 25.72
CA ALA A 213 5.39 -6.23 24.63
C ALA A 213 4.73 -5.98 23.28
N TRP A 214 3.41 -6.13 23.20
CA TRP A 214 2.64 -5.85 22.01
C TRP A 214 2.69 -4.38 21.59
N VAL A 215 2.40 -3.46 22.49
CA VAL A 215 2.47 -2.02 22.22
C VAL A 215 3.87 -1.62 21.77
N ALA A 216 4.91 -2.19 22.40
CA ALA A 216 6.29 -1.97 22.02
C ALA A 216 6.57 -2.46 20.58
N TRP A 217 6.06 -3.65 20.22
CA TRP A 217 6.20 -4.21 18.88
C TRP A 217 5.47 -3.37 17.82
N GLN A 218 4.24 -2.97 18.08
CA GLN A 218 3.46 -2.12 17.17
C GLN A 218 4.13 -0.76 16.95
N ARG A 219 4.64 -0.13 18.02
CA ARG A 219 5.43 1.10 17.90
C ARG A 219 6.69 0.91 17.06
N LEU A 220 7.35 -0.25 17.19
CA LEU A 220 8.51 -0.59 16.37
C LEU A 220 8.14 -0.74 14.90
N LEU A 221 7.04 -1.43 14.57
CA LEU A 221 6.54 -1.57 13.20
C LEU A 221 6.23 -0.20 12.57
N VAL A 222 5.46 0.64 13.27
CA VAL A 222 5.11 1.99 12.79
C VAL A 222 6.35 2.85 12.58
N ARG A 223 7.32 2.81 13.52
CA ARG A 223 8.57 3.55 13.37
C ARG A 223 9.40 3.04 12.20
N THR A 224 9.45 1.73 11.99
CA THR A 224 10.19 1.12 10.87
C THR A 224 9.52 1.44 9.54
N ALA A 225 8.18 1.45 9.48
CA ALA A 225 7.43 1.81 8.28
C ALA A 225 7.69 3.27 7.83
N ARG A 226 7.88 4.21 8.77
CA ARG A 226 8.27 5.59 8.43
C ARG A 226 9.62 5.72 7.75
N HIS A 227 10.47 4.70 7.87
CA HIS A 227 11.83 4.64 7.31
C HIS A 227 11.97 3.49 6.30
N GLU A 228 10.88 3.07 5.67
CA GLU A 228 10.87 1.96 4.70
C GLU A 228 11.78 2.22 3.49
N ASP A 229 12.07 3.50 3.22
CA ASP A 229 13.00 3.93 2.16
C ASP A 229 14.48 3.80 2.52
N HIS A 230 14.80 3.51 3.79
CA HIS A 230 16.19 3.30 4.19
C HIS A 230 16.70 1.96 3.61
N PRO A 231 17.96 1.88 3.15
CA PRO A 231 18.55 0.62 2.67
C PRO A 231 18.76 -0.34 3.85
N TRP A 232 17.67 -0.91 4.35
CA TRP A 232 17.69 -1.90 5.42
C TRP A 232 18.23 -3.23 4.91
N ASN A 233 19.13 -3.84 5.68
CA ASN A 233 19.48 -5.23 5.45
C ASN A 233 18.35 -6.11 6.02
N ALA A 234 17.56 -6.73 5.14
CA ALA A 234 16.42 -7.57 5.49
C ALA A 234 16.76 -8.66 6.52
N VAL A 235 18.00 -9.20 6.48
CA VAL A 235 18.49 -10.20 7.43
C VAL A 235 18.71 -9.61 8.83
N ARG A 236 19.16 -8.35 8.93
CA ARG A 236 19.36 -7.69 10.23
C ARG A 236 18.05 -7.27 10.87
N THR A 237 17.07 -6.86 10.09
CA THR A 237 15.74 -6.47 10.60
C THR A 237 15.06 -7.66 11.27
N SER A 238 15.09 -8.86 10.64
CA SER A 238 14.54 -10.07 11.21
C SER A 238 15.29 -10.60 12.47
N ARG A 239 16.57 -10.22 12.67
CA ARG A 239 17.35 -10.59 13.85
C ARG A 239 17.12 -9.67 15.06
N ARG A 240 16.74 -8.41 14.84
CA ARG A 240 16.45 -7.48 15.94
C ARG A 240 15.21 -7.93 16.73
N ASP A 241 14.23 -8.53 16.04
CA ASP A 241 13.03 -9.05 16.69
C ASP A 241 13.30 -10.25 17.60
N ARG A 242 14.33 -11.08 17.28
CA ARG A 242 14.74 -12.18 18.16
C ARG A 242 15.29 -11.73 19.52
N LYS A 243 15.90 -10.56 19.62
CA LYS A 243 16.43 -10.07 20.91
C LYS A 243 15.34 -9.50 21.80
N SER A 244 14.32 -8.84 21.24
CA SER A 244 13.19 -8.33 22.03
C SER A 244 12.29 -9.45 22.53
N THR A 245 12.13 -10.53 21.76
CA THR A 245 11.33 -11.70 22.17
C THR A 245 12.05 -12.59 23.18
N ARG A 246 13.41 -12.70 23.10
CA ARG A 246 14.19 -13.51 24.06
C ARG A 246 14.43 -12.83 25.42
N LEU A 247 14.36 -11.50 25.51
CA LEU A 247 14.48 -10.79 26.78
C LEU A 247 13.30 -11.05 27.72
N ASN A 248 12.16 -11.52 27.20
CA ASN A 248 10.99 -11.86 28.01
C ASN A 248 10.95 -13.33 28.49
N SER A 249 11.78 -14.21 27.94
CA SER A 249 11.83 -15.62 28.37
C SER A 249 12.84 -15.90 29.49
N SER A 250 13.74 -14.96 29.81
CA SER A 250 14.76 -15.12 30.84
C SER A 250 14.38 -14.57 32.23
N HIS A 251 13.21 -13.99 32.41
CA HIS A 251 12.70 -13.54 33.70
C HIS A 251 11.68 -14.50 34.37
N ARG A 252 11.65 -15.76 33.95
CA ARG A 252 10.94 -16.81 34.71
C ARG A 252 11.93 -17.81 35.27
N LEU A 253 12.69 -17.44 36.26
CA LEU A 253 13.34 -18.32 37.24
C LEU A 253 14.04 -17.47 38.30
N THR A 254 13.29 -17.03 39.26
CA THR A 254 13.56 -16.99 40.72
C THR A 254 12.29 -16.57 41.43
#